data_c697a7695efb41320f725634f6c8973f
#
_entry.id   c697a7695efb41320f725634f6c8973f
#
_cell.length_a   1.000
_cell.length_b   1.000
_cell.length_c   1.000
_cell.angle_alpha   90.00
_cell.angle_beta   90.00
_cell.angle_gamma   90.00
#
_symmetry.space_group_name_H-M   'P 1'
#
loop_
_entity.id
_entity.type
_entity.pdbx_description
1 polymer ?
#
loop_
_entity_poly.entity_id
_entity_poly.type
_entity_poly.pdbx_seq_one_letter_code
_entity_poly.pdbx_strand_id
1 'polypeptide(L)'
;MSSNYQGMKMANIPSAVTYRDTVYTVTRIQDCAFMGCSSLDSVIIPNTVTWMGNLVFADCDNLEYMEIPSSLTYVGAMSFPSDLTKTIHIHYMGTLAEWCNKPWTVSPNSNITCTPHELYLYDTKLTDVVIPETVTSIAEATFRCCRSITSLTTGDHLVSIGNNAFSACHNLTSIHIGNRLSEIQNEAFTYCDSLVSVTIPDNVTTLGERIFEQCRSLTYIRFPGGLAKIPDGTCSGCTRLTTLILPDTVRIIGRSAFESCALKDFVLPGSVTTIQPYAFSYLLSPSVTIAHGSALDQVGEYAFYGGQLKAIYVPCGELEHFRQVLSDYTKIVQYSKPYNLVLDVQNGYVDHTETLTVCDSITLRVYPLRNYHFVQWSDGNTDNPRTILLSQDTSLTAECAINEYRVRFFDFYKELLEEQWVKHGEDAVLPEAPVVEHYIFVRWDHDCTNVQQKLDVYAMYKPDPEDIGHVLSESKNPAKLLQNGQILILRGEKVYTLQGQEVK
;
A
#
# COMPACT_ATOMS: atom_id res chain seq x y z
N MET A 1 -21.54 -30.87 -24.81
CA MET A 1 -22.26 -30.82 -23.52
C MET A 1 -22.70 -29.40 -23.17
N SER A 2 -23.46 -28.68 -23.89
CA SER A 2 -23.74 -27.28 -23.47
C SER A 2 -25.06 -26.69 -23.96
N SER A 3 -25.96 -27.49 -24.52
CA SER A 3 -27.23 -26.96 -25.00
C SER A 3 -28.26 -26.62 -23.92
N ASN A 4 -28.02 -27.02 -22.65
CA ASN A 4 -29.04 -26.86 -21.60
C ASN A 4 -28.88 -25.55 -20.78
N TYR A 5 -27.79 -24.77 -20.96
CA TYR A 5 -27.53 -23.57 -20.17
C TYR A 5 -27.50 -22.27 -20.98
N GLN A 6 -27.83 -22.37 -22.30
CA GLN A 6 -27.95 -21.17 -23.13
C GLN A 6 -29.14 -20.32 -22.66
N GLY A 7 -28.82 -19.07 -22.26
CA GLY A 7 -29.80 -18.13 -21.71
C GLY A 7 -29.93 -18.12 -20.18
N MET A 8 -29.21 -18.98 -19.45
CA MET A 8 -29.17 -18.91 -18.00
C MET A 8 -28.42 -17.65 -17.57
N LYS A 9 -29.08 -16.77 -16.84
CA LYS A 9 -28.49 -15.53 -16.33
C LYS A 9 -27.87 -15.73 -14.92
N MET A 10 -28.54 -16.51 -14.06
CA MET A 10 -28.11 -16.72 -12.68
C MET A 10 -27.95 -18.22 -12.40
N ALA A 11 -26.83 -18.61 -11.82
CA ALA A 11 -26.57 -19.94 -11.29
C ALA A 11 -26.55 -19.92 -9.76
N ASN A 12 -27.67 -20.29 -9.14
CA ASN A 12 -27.72 -20.55 -7.70
C ASN A 12 -27.49 -22.06 -7.49
N ILE A 13 -26.25 -22.42 -7.10
CA ILE A 13 -25.86 -23.82 -6.91
C ILE A 13 -26.48 -24.33 -5.62
N PRO A 14 -27.31 -25.40 -5.64
CA PRO A 14 -27.94 -25.88 -4.42
C PRO A 14 -26.93 -26.57 -3.50
N SER A 15 -27.12 -26.44 -2.18
CA SER A 15 -26.29 -27.15 -1.18
C SER A 15 -26.50 -28.68 -1.19
N ALA A 16 -27.67 -29.12 -1.67
CA ALA A 16 -28.02 -30.54 -1.79
C ALA A 16 -28.91 -30.78 -3.00
N VAL A 17 -28.86 -31.99 -3.54
CA VAL A 17 -29.72 -32.49 -4.62
C VAL A 17 -30.34 -33.81 -4.23
N THR A 18 -31.58 -34.06 -4.62
CA THR A 18 -32.24 -35.34 -4.40
C THR A 18 -32.20 -36.18 -5.69
N TYR A 19 -31.72 -37.39 -5.58
CA TYR A 19 -31.73 -38.35 -6.65
C TYR A 19 -32.22 -39.72 -6.13
N ARG A 20 -33.27 -40.29 -6.70
CA ARG A 20 -33.88 -41.54 -6.29
C ARG A 20 -34.18 -41.60 -4.79
N ASP A 21 -34.85 -40.58 -4.28
CA ASP A 21 -35.23 -40.41 -2.85
C ASP A 21 -34.05 -40.31 -1.87
N THR A 22 -32.82 -40.18 -2.37
CA THR A 22 -31.63 -39.97 -1.56
C THR A 22 -31.14 -38.52 -1.73
N VAL A 23 -30.91 -37.85 -0.61
CA VAL A 23 -30.34 -36.48 -0.59
C VAL A 23 -28.84 -36.58 -0.62
N TYR A 24 -28.22 -35.90 -1.57
CA TYR A 24 -26.77 -35.79 -1.72
C TYR A 24 -26.33 -34.34 -1.50
N THR A 25 -25.33 -34.14 -0.64
CA THR A 25 -24.71 -32.84 -0.44
C THR A 25 -23.82 -32.48 -1.63
N VAL A 26 -23.98 -31.28 -2.16
CA VAL A 26 -23.13 -30.77 -3.24
C VAL A 26 -21.84 -30.24 -2.64
N THR A 27 -20.73 -30.94 -2.83
CA THR A 27 -19.41 -30.59 -2.28
C THR A 27 -18.39 -30.20 -3.35
N ARG A 28 -18.73 -30.40 -4.64
CA ARG A 28 -17.82 -30.18 -5.77
C ARG A 28 -18.53 -29.61 -6.99
N ILE A 29 -17.84 -28.72 -7.71
CA ILE A 29 -18.21 -28.26 -9.03
C ILE A 29 -17.18 -28.87 -10.01
N GLN A 30 -17.62 -29.68 -10.94
CA GLN A 30 -16.74 -30.43 -11.85
C GLN A 30 -16.10 -29.50 -12.92
N ASP A 31 -15.03 -30.02 -13.56
CA ASP A 31 -14.38 -29.33 -14.68
C ASP A 31 -15.38 -28.93 -15.75
N CYS A 32 -15.23 -27.72 -16.31
CA CYS A 32 -16.06 -27.18 -17.38
C CYS A 32 -17.56 -27.11 -17.06
N ALA A 33 -17.99 -27.12 -15.79
CA ALA A 33 -19.41 -27.24 -15.43
C ALA A 33 -20.29 -26.12 -16.01
N PHE A 34 -19.78 -24.91 -16.10
CA PHE A 34 -20.46 -23.72 -16.68
C PHE A 34 -19.67 -23.11 -17.85
N MET A 35 -18.68 -23.81 -18.39
CA MET A 35 -17.85 -23.31 -19.50
C MET A 35 -18.72 -22.87 -20.68
N GLY A 36 -18.46 -21.65 -21.19
CA GLY A 36 -19.17 -21.08 -22.35
C GLY A 36 -20.60 -20.61 -22.06
N CYS A 37 -21.00 -20.50 -20.78
CA CYS A 37 -22.28 -19.93 -20.41
C CYS A 37 -22.26 -18.40 -20.58
N SER A 38 -22.23 -17.91 -21.83
CA SER A 38 -22.06 -16.49 -22.16
C SER A 38 -23.18 -15.57 -21.67
N SER A 39 -24.35 -16.11 -21.31
CA SER A 39 -25.48 -15.34 -20.75
C SER A 39 -25.41 -15.23 -19.21
N LEU A 40 -24.54 -15.97 -18.57
CA LEU A 40 -24.43 -16.03 -17.11
C LEU A 40 -23.86 -14.72 -16.57
N ASP A 41 -24.63 -13.99 -15.76
CA ASP A 41 -24.24 -12.74 -15.13
C ASP A 41 -23.94 -12.90 -13.63
N SER A 42 -24.51 -13.92 -12.97
CA SER A 42 -24.37 -14.10 -11.52
C SER A 42 -24.28 -15.57 -11.10
N VAL A 43 -23.41 -15.83 -10.09
CA VAL A 43 -23.19 -17.16 -9.52
C VAL A 43 -23.20 -17.10 -8.00
N ILE A 44 -23.95 -18.00 -7.36
CA ILE A 44 -23.93 -18.20 -5.91
C ILE A 44 -23.48 -19.62 -5.63
N ILE A 45 -22.35 -19.77 -4.91
CA ILE A 45 -21.77 -21.05 -4.54
C ILE A 45 -22.07 -21.30 -3.05
N PRO A 46 -22.74 -22.43 -2.69
CA PRO A 46 -23.11 -22.69 -1.31
C PRO A 46 -21.90 -23.09 -0.46
N ASN A 47 -22.01 -22.90 0.85
CA ASN A 47 -20.97 -23.22 1.84
C ASN A 47 -20.68 -24.73 2.02
N THR A 48 -21.38 -25.60 1.32
CA THR A 48 -21.08 -27.05 1.25
C THR A 48 -20.01 -27.37 0.22
N VAL A 49 -19.75 -26.47 -0.74
CA VAL A 49 -18.76 -26.67 -1.79
C VAL A 49 -17.36 -26.37 -1.27
N THR A 50 -16.47 -27.35 -1.39
CA THR A 50 -15.07 -27.25 -0.98
C THR A 50 -14.08 -27.32 -2.14
N TRP A 51 -14.54 -27.75 -3.33
CA TRP A 51 -13.70 -27.97 -4.51
C TRP A 51 -14.38 -27.46 -5.78
N MET A 52 -13.65 -26.72 -6.59
CA MET A 52 -14.04 -26.24 -7.91
C MET A 52 -12.97 -26.66 -8.94
N GLY A 53 -13.40 -27.35 -9.99
CA GLY A 53 -12.53 -27.91 -11.03
C GLY A 53 -11.93 -26.87 -11.97
N ASN A 54 -11.34 -27.36 -13.06
CA ASN A 54 -10.74 -26.51 -14.09
C ASN A 54 -11.81 -25.97 -15.03
N LEU A 55 -11.57 -24.79 -15.61
CA LEU A 55 -12.38 -24.17 -16.67
C LEU A 55 -13.88 -24.01 -16.30
N VAL A 56 -14.19 -23.92 -15.00
CA VAL A 56 -15.61 -23.99 -14.56
C VAL A 56 -16.43 -22.84 -15.15
N PHE A 57 -15.94 -21.61 -15.12
CA PHE A 57 -16.60 -20.41 -15.67
C PHE A 57 -15.81 -19.80 -16.84
N ALA A 58 -14.95 -20.58 -17.48
CA ALA A 58 -14.25 -20.13 -18.69
C ALA A 58 -15.28 -19.72 -19.76
N ASP A 59 -15.00 -18.64 -20.50
CA ASP A 59 -15.86 -18.08 -21.53
C ASP A 59 -17.29 -17.68 -21.04
N CYS A 60 -17.43 -17.38 -19.72
CA CYS A 60 -18.64 -16.77 -19.15
C CYS A 60 -18.48 -15.23 -19.19
N ASP A 61 -18.42 -14.64 -20.39
CA ASP A 61 -18.00 -13.26 -20.63
C ASP A 61 -18.94 -12.17 -20.06
N ASN A 62 -20.14 -12.55 -19.62
CA ASN A 62 -21.08 -11.64 -18.97
C ASN A 62 -21.12 -11.77 -17.44
N LEU A 63 -20.24 -12.60 -16.84
CA LEU A 63 -20.22 -12.80 -15.41
C LEU A 63 -19.76 -11.52 -14.69
N GLU A 64 -20.64 -10.94 -13.87
CA GLU A 64 -20.41 -9.69 -13.13
C GLU A 64 -20.49 -9.87 -11.60
N TYR A 65 -21.18 -10.91 -11.13
CA TYR A 65 -21.37 -11.17 -9.69
C TYR A 65 -21.04 -12.60 -9.33
N MET A 66 -20.26 -12.78 -8.27
CA MET A 66 -19.97 -14.11 -7.74
C MET A 66 -19.93 -14.12 -6.21
N GLU A 67 -20.73 -15.00 -5.58
CA GLU A 67 -20.63 -15.29 -4.17
C GLU A 67 -19.81 -16.57 -3.95
N ILE A 68 -18.72 -16.43 -3.17
CA ILE A 68 -17.75 -17.50 -2.91
C ILE A 68 -17.74 -17.82 -1.43
N PRO A 69 -17.99 -19.09 -1.05
CA PRO A 69 -18.02 -19.49 0.35
C PRO A 69 -16.61 -19.64 0.95
N SER A 70 -16.50 -19.43 2.26
CA SER A 70 -15.25 -19.67 2.99
C SER A 70 -14.86 -21.16 3.05
N SER A 71 -15.77 -22.07 2.78
CA SER A 71 -15.52 -23.51 2.67
C SER A 71 -14.70 -23.92 1.45
N LEU A 72 -14.64 -23.10 0.39
CA LEU A 72 -13.93 -23.40 -0.84
C LEU A 72 -12.42 -23.45 -0.58
N THR A 73 -11.78 -24.60 -0.72
CA THR A 73 -10.35 -24.83 -0.45
C THR A 73 -9.52 -25.11 -1.69
N TYR A 74 -10.16 -25.40 -2.82
CA TYR A 74 -9.48 -25.67 -4.08
C TYR A 74 -10.22 -25.02 -5.25
N VAL A 75 -9.46 -24.32 -6.10
CA VAL A 75 -9.93 -23.74 -7.35
C VAL A 75 -9.01 -24.19 -8.48
N GLY A 76 -9.57 -24.87 -9.47
CA GLY A 76 -8.81 -25.38 -10.61
C GLY A 76 -8.37 -24.30 -11.59
N ALA A 77 -7.54 -24.71 -12.54
CA ALA A 77 -6.95 -23.83 -13.54
C ALA A 77 -7.99 -23.22 -14.49
N MET A 78 -7.78 -21.94 -14.89
CA MET A 78 -8.60 -21.20 -15.87
C MET A 78 -10.11 -21.22 -15.53
N SER A 79 -10.45 -21.21 -14.24
CA SER A 79 -11.85 -21.38 -13.81
C SER A 79 -12.68 -20.10 -13.88
N PHE A 80 -12.09 -18.98 -14.29
CA PHE A 80 -12.76 -17.67 -14.42
C PHE A 80 -12.65 -17.13 -15.84
N PRO A 81 -13.53 -16.19 -16.24
CA PRO A 81 -13.47 -15.56 -17.54
C PRO A 81 -12.12 -14.93 -17.83
N SER A 82 -11.68 -14.99 -19.08
CA SER A 82 -10.40 -14.41 -19.52
C SER A 82 -10.53 -12.96 -20.04
N ASP A 83 -11.73 -12.40 -20.09
CA ASP A 83 -11.96 -11.01 -20.52
C ASP A 83 -11.48 -10.04 -19.43
N LEU A 84 -10.32 -9.42 -19.67
CA LEU A 84 -9.70 -8.45 -18.76
C LEU A 84 -10.35 -7.05 -18.81
N THR A 85 -11.34 -6.83 -19.68
CA THR A 85 -12.02 -5.53 -19.81
C THR A 85 -13.12 -5.35 -18.77
N LYS A 86 -13.70 -6.44 -18.28
CA LYS A 86 -14.79 -6.44 -17.29
C LYS A 86 -14.26 -6.61 -15.88
N THR A 87 -15.00 -6.10 -14.91
CA THR A 87 -14.72 -6.21 -13.48
C THR A 87 -15.80 -7.06 -12.83
N ILE A 88 -15.40 -8.13 -12.16
CA ILE A 88 -16.31 -9.02 -11.44
C ILE A 88 -16.44 -8.56 -9.98
N HIS A 89 -17.65 -8.53 -9.44
CA HIS A 89 -17.91 -8.31 -8.01
C HIS A 89 -17.86 -9.65 -7.28
N ILE A 90 -16.79 -9.86 -6.51
CA ILE A 90 -16.58 -11.09 -5.74
C ILE A 90 -17.00 -10.85 -4.30
N HIS A 91 -18.07 -11.50 -3.87
CA HIS A 91 -18.55 -11.52 -2.50
C HIS A 91 -18.02 -12.77 -1.81
N TYR A 92 -16.97 -12.60 -1.00
CA TYR A 92 -16.40 -13.69 -0.22
C TYR A 92 -17.13 -13.81 1.13
N MET A 93 -17.71 -14.97 1.37
CA MET A 93 -18.50 -15.28 2.57
C MET A 93 -17.59 -15.78 3.69
N GLY A 94 -16.58 -15.00 4.03
CA GLY A 94 -15.60 -15.27 5.07
C GLY A 94 -14.85 -14.03 5.51
N THR A 95 -13.87 -14.20 6.38
CA THR A 95 -13.04 -13.13 6.93
C THR A 95 -11.84 -12.80 6.03
N LEU A 96 -11.25 -11.61 6.21
CA LEU A 96 -10.01 -11.24 5.53
C LEU A 96 -8.85 -12.19 5.88
N ALA A 97 -8.78 -12.66 7.12
CA ALA A 97 -7.76 -13.65 7.52
C ALA A 97 -7.89 -14.97 6.77
N GLU A 98 -9.12 -15.45 6.57
CA GLU A 98 -9.36 -16.65 5.77
C GLU A 98 -9.01 -16.43 4.31
N TRP A 99 -9.34 -15.26 3.74
CA TRP A 99 -8.94 -14.89 2.37
C TRP A 99 -7.43 -14.90 2.18
N CYS A 100 -6.68 -14.26 3.08
CA CYS A 100 -5.22 -14.19 3.04
C CYS A 100 -4.53 -15.56 3.16
N ASN A 101 -5.12 -16.48 3.90
CA ASN A 101 -4.54 -17.80 4.16
C ASN A 101 -4.94 -18.88 3.13
N LYS A 102 -5.78 -18.53 2.14
CA LYS A 102 -6.18 -19.50 1.12
C LYS A 102 -5.17 -19.60 -0.01
N PRO A 103 -4.86 -20.80 -0.47
CA PRO A 103 -4.06 -21.01 -1.68
C PRO A 103 -4.93 -20.76 -2.92
N TRP A 104 -5.05 -19.48 -3.33
CA TRP A 104 -5.80 -19.10 -4.51
C TRP A 104 -5.14 -19.54 -5.82
N THR A 105 -3.87 -19.94 -5.78
CA THR A 105 -3.09 -20.36 -6.94
C THR A 105 -2.88 -21.88 -6.93
N VAL A 106 -3.46 -22.56 -7.89
CA VAL A 106 -3.07 -23.94 -8.28
C VAL A 106 -2.12 -23.93 -9.47
N SER A 107 -2.13 -22.85 -10.24
CA SER A 107 -1.21 -22.56 -11.34
C SER A 107 -1.09 -21.05 -11.53
N PRO A 108 0.10 -20.50 -11.87
CA PRO A 108 0.35 -19.06 -11.99
C PRO A 108 -0.59 -18.29 -12.93
N ASN A 109 -1.27 -18.99 -13.84
CA ASN A 109 -2.12 -18.38 -14.87
C ASN A 109 -3.62 -18.68 -14.71
N SER A 110 -4.09 -19.11 -13.53
CA SER A 110 -5.39 -19.78 -13.51
C SER A 110 -6.24 -19.60 -12.26
N ASN A 111 -6.06 -18.52 -11.51
CA ASN A 111 -6.85 -18.32 -10.31
C ASN A 111 -7.88 -17.19 -10.45
N ILE A 112 -8.80 -17.12 -9.49
CA ILE A 112 -9.83 -16.09 -9.35
C ILE A 112 -9.23 -14.66 -9.39
N THR A 113 -7.98 -14.52 -8.97
CA THR A 113 -7.30 -13.24 -8.86
C THR A 113 -6.61 -12.78 -10.15
N CYS A 114 -6.71 -13.54 -11.26
CA CYS A 114 -6.18 -13.11 -12.56
C CYS A 114 -7.16 -12.23 -13.35
N THR A 115 -8.45 -12.26 -13.01
CA THR A 115 -9.49 -11.44 -13.64
C THR A 115 -9.67 -10.14 -12.84
N PRO A 116 -9.82 -8.98 -13.47
CA PRO A 116 -10.14 -7.73 -12.78
C PRO A 116 -11.39 -7.88 -11.91
N HIS A 117 -11.26 -7.60 -10.62
CA HIS A 117 -12.37 -7.76 -9.70
C HIS A 117 -12.40 -6.70 -8.61
N GLU A 118 -13.57 -6.54 -8.00
CA GLU A 118 -13.78 -5.85 -6.74
C GLU A 118 -14.08 -6.90 -5.68
N LEU A 119 -13.38 -6.84 -4.56
CA LEU A 119 -13.56 -7.79 -3.46
C LEU A 119 -14.48 -7.21 -2.38
N TYR A 120 -15.46 -8.01 -1.98
CA TYR A 120 -16.35 -7.75 -0.87
C TYR A 120 -16.18 -8.84 0.18
N LEU A 121 -16.11 -8.47 1.45
CA LEU A 121 -16.23 -9.39 2.56
C LEU A 121 -17.70 -9.35 3.00
N TYR A 122 -18.42 -10.42 2.74
CA TYR A 122 -19.88 -10.42 2.73
C TYR A 122 -20.39 -9.32 1.77
N ASP A 123 -21.11 -8.32 2.27
CA ASP A 123 -21.63 -7.20 1.46
C ASP A 123 -20.79 -5.90 1.61
N THR A 124 -19.67 -5.96 2.32
CA THR A 124 -18.82 -4.80 2.53
C THR A 124 -17.67 -4.80 1.53
N LYS A 125 -17.62 -3.78 0.68
CA LYS A 125 -16.54 -3.60 -0.28
C LYS A 125 -15.21 -3.37 0.44
N LEU A 126 -14.21 -4.17 0.11
CA LEU A 126 -12.88 -4.06 0.70
C LEU A 126 -12.08 -2.99 -0.06
N THR A 127 -11.91 -1.82 0.56
CA THR A 127 -11.12 -0.70 0.02
C THR A 127 -9.80 -0.53 0.76
N ASP A 128 -9.83 -0.66 2.08
CA ASP A 128 -8.69 -0.50 2.95
C ASP A 128 -8.31 -1.86 3.54
N VAL A 129 -7.18 -2.40 3.09
CA VAL A 129 -6.68 -3.69 3.55
C VAL A 129 -5.83 -3.47 4.79
N VAL A 130 -6.36 -3.82 5.95
CA VAL A 130 -5.60 -3.92 7.21
C VAL A 130 -5.41 -5.40 7.51
N ILE A 131 -4.16 -5.88 7.38
CA ILE A 131 -3.86 -7.30 7.55
C ILE A 131 -4.10 -7.73 9.00
N PRO A 132 -4.97 -8.73 9.25
CA PRO A 132 -5.26 -9.20 10.61
C PRO A 132 -4.01 -9.78 11.30
N GLU A 133 -3.89 -9.59 12.61
CA GLU A 133 -2.74 -10.05 13.41
C GLU A 133 -2.48 -11.57 13.33
N THR A 134 -3.48 -12.35 13.00
CA THR A 134 -3.37 -13.81 12.81
C THR A 134 -2.74 -14.21 11.48
N VAL A 135 -2.54 -13.23 10.55
CA VAL A 135 -1.95 -13.47 9.23
C VAL A 135 -0.48 -13.08 9.27
N THR A 136 0.41 -14.04 9.19
CA THR A 136 1.86 -13.84 9.19
C THR A 136 2.48 -13.82 7.79
N SER A 137 1.75 -14.26 6.78
CA SER A 137 2.18 -14.22 5.38
C SER A 137 0.98 -14.01 4.45
N ILE A 138 1.18 -13.23 3.39
CA ILE A 138 0.21 -13.11 2.29
C ILE A 138 0.67 -14.06 1.20
N ALA A 139 -0.21 -14.99 0.81
CA ALA A 139 0.09 -15.98 -0.22
C ALA A 139 0.24 -15.32 -1.62
N GLU A 140 0.79 -16.12 -2.56
CA GLU A 140 0.92 -15.71 -3.96
C GLU A 140 -0.43 -15.27 -4.54
N ALA A 141 -0.43 -14.15 -5.27
CA ALA A 141 -1.54 -13.59 -6.02
C ALA A 141 -2.85 -13.34 -5.22
N THR A 142 -2.78 -13.26 -3.89
CA THR A 142 -3.97 -13.15 -3.01
C THR A 142 -4.92 -12.01 -3.38
N PHE A 143 -4.37 -10.84 -3.76
CA PHE A 143 -5.15 -9.66 -4.16
C PHE A 143 -4.84 -9.20 -5.60
N ARG A 144 -4.23 -10.07 -6.41
CA ARG A 144 -3.88 -9.73 -7.79
C ARG A 144 -5.11 -9.27 -8.57
N CYS A 145 -4.99 -8.19 -9.35
CA CYS A 145 -6.06 -7.58 -10.15
C CYS A 145 -7.26 -7.04 -9.34
N CYS A 146 -7.13 -6.92 -8.01
CA CYS A 146 -8.21 -6.39 -7.16
C CYS A 146 -8.31 -4.86 -7.31
N ARG A 147 -9.35 -4.39 -7.98
CA ARG A 147 -9.59 -2.97 -8.25
C ARG A 147 -10.26 -2.21 -7.11
N SER A 148 -10.79 -2.91 -6.11
CA SER A 148 -11.41 -2.23 -4.96
C SER A 148 -10.40 -1.63 -3.99
N ILE A 149 -9.16 -2.18 -3.90
CA ILE A 149 -8.19 -1.82 -2.89
C ILE A 149 -7.55 -0.47 -3.19
N THR A 150 -7.59 0.44 -2.22
CA THR A 150 -7.01 1.78 -2.28
C THR A 150 -5.85 1.96 -1.31
N SER A 151 -5.83 1.24 -0.19
CA SER A 151 -4.75 1.28 0.80
C SER A 151 -4.39 -0.11 1.36
N LEU A 152 -3.13 -0.28 1.77
CA LEU A 152 -2.63 -1.47 2.46
C LEU A 152 -1.90 -1.07 3.74
N THR A 153 -2.25 -1.71 4.85
CA THR A 153 -1.52 -1.66 6.12
C THR A 153 -1.18 -3.09 6.55
N THR A 154 0.12 -3.42 6.63
CA THR A 154 0.54 -4.79 6.97
C THR A 154 0.58 -5.09 8.47
N GLY A 155 0.63 -4.04 9.32
CA GLY A 155 0.86 -4.21 10.76
C GLY A 155 2.27 -4.76 11.08
N ASP A 156 2.54 -5.01 12.36
CA ASP A 156 3.85 -5.45 12.85
C ASP A 156 3.95 -6.99 13.07
N HIS A 157 3.07 -7.77 12.48
CA HIS A 157 3.03 -9.23 12.59
C HIS A 157 3.27 -9.94 11.26
N LEU A 158 3.08 -9.25 10.12
CA LEU A 158 3.32 -9.81 8.80
C LEU A 158 4.83 -9.98 8.54
N VAL A 159 5.23 -11.17 8.07
CA VAL A 159 6.63 -11.53 7.80
C VAL A 159 6.95 -11.54 6.31
N SER A 160 6.00 -11.96 5.46
CA SER A 160 6.23 -12.07 4.02
C SER A 160 5.02 -11.66 3.16
N ILE A 161 5.31 -11.10 1.99
CA ILE A 161 4.35 -10.83 0.91
C ILE A 161 4.76 -11.68 -0.29
N GLY A 162 3.86 -12.56 -0.74
CA GLY A 162 4.09 -13.53 -1.81
C GLY A 162 4.18 -12.94 -3.21
N ASN A 163 4.57 -13.78 -4.18
CA ASN A 163 4.66 -13.39 -5.58
C ASN A 163 3.32 -12.82 -6.08
N ASN A 164 3.36 -11.72 -6.84
CA ASN A 164 2.17 -11.11 -7.43
C ASN A 164 1.04 -10.76 -6.45
N ALA A 165 1.29 -10.72 -5.13
CA ALA A 165 0.22 -10.64 -4.12
C ALA A 165 -0.74 -9.46 -4.31
N PHE A 166 -0.24 -8.31 -4.78
CA PHE A 166 -1.00 -7.10 -5.10
C PHE A 166 -0.77 -6.63 -6.55
N SER A 167 -0.28 -7.51 -7.42
CA SER A 167 -0.04 -7.17 -8.83
C SER A 167 -1.33 -6.70 -9.50
N ALA A 168 -1.26 -5.62 -10.29
CA ALA A 168 -2.39 -4.99 -10.98
C ALA A 168 -3.51 -4.49 -10.05
N CYS A 169 -3.20 -4.15 -8.80
CA CYS A 169 -4.09 -3.36 -7.95
C CYS A 169 -4.04 -1.88 -8.39
N HIS A 170 -4.65 -1.56 -9.53
CA HIS A 170 -4.49 -0.27 -10.19
C HIS A 170 -4.92 0.93 -9.33
N ASN A 171 -5.82 0.74 -8.36
CA ASN A 171 -6.33 1.80 -7.49
C ASN A 171 -5.56 1.91 -6.16
N LEU A 172 -4.57 1.05 -5.90
CA LEU A 172 -3.75 1.11 -4.69
C LEU A 172 -2.89 2.39 -4.70
N THR A 173 -3.17 3.31 -3.78
CA THR A 173 -2.51 4.62 -3.69
C THR A 173 -1.42 4.68 -2.63
N SER A 174 -1.57 3.89 -1.57
CA SER A 174 -0.68 3.93 -0.40
C SER A 174 -0.45 2.55 0.21
N ILE A 175 0.80 2.35 0.66
CA ILE A 175 1.23 1.13 1.37
C ILE A 175 1.89 1.54 2.67
N HIS A 176 1.43 0.97 3.77
CA HIS A 176 2.05 1.09 5.08
C HIS A 176 2.64 -0.25 5.49
N ILE A 177 3.96 -0.35 5.52
CA ILE A 177 4.69 -1.58 5.82
C ILE A 177 5.15 -1.58 7.28
N GLY A 178 4.76 -2.60 8.03
CA GLY A 178 5.15 -2.80 9.43
C GLY A 178 6.59 -3.31 9.60
N ASN A 179 7.04 -3.32 10.85
CA ASN A 179 8.46 -3.53 11.19
C ASN A 179 8.90 -5.01 11.26
N ARG A 180 8.03 -5.98 11.04
CA ARG A 180 8.38 -7.42 11.01
C ARG A 180 8.46 -8.01 9.62
N LEU A 181 8.04 -7.26 8.59
CA LEU A 181 8.12 -7.73 7.22
C LEU A 181 9.60 -7.91 6.83
N SER A 182 10.01 -9.13 6.50
CA SER A 182 11.38 -9.47 6.12
C SER A 182 11.54 -9.79 4.63
N GLU A 183 10.44 -10.11 3.95
CA GLU A 183 10.46 -10.55 2.57
C GLU A 183 9.30 -9.96 1.75
N ILE A 184 9.63 -9.42 0.57
CA ILE A 184 8.69 -9.07 -0.49
C ILE A 184 9.12 -9.84 -1.73
N GLN A 185 8.27 -10.73 -2.24
CA GLN A 185 8.59 -11.60 -3.36
C GLN A 185 8.37 -10.94 -4.72
N ASN A 186 8.64 -11.70 -5.81
CA ASN A 186 8.62 -11.17 -7.17
C ASN A 186 7.25 -10.57 -7.53
N GLU A 187 7.29 -9.45 -8.24
CA GLU A 187 6.11 -8.82 -8.86
C GLU A 187 5.00 -8.44 -7.86
N ALA A 188 5.33 -8.35 -6.54
CA ALA A 188 4.31 -8.21 -5.49
C ALA A 188 3.38 -6.99 -5.70
N PHE A 189 3.87 -5.89 -6.27
CA PHE A 189 3.15 -4.64 -6.52
C PHE A 189 3.27 -4.16 -7.98
N THR A 190 3.60 -5.05 -8.91
CA THR A 190 3.68 -4.72 -10.35
C THR A 190 2.35 -4.17 -10.86
N TYR A 191 2.38 -3.12 -11.71
CA TYR A 191 1.17 -2.45 -12.26
C TYR A 191 0.25 -1.81 -11.20
N CYS A 192 0.75 -1.42 -10.03
CA CYS A 192 0.00 -0.57 -9.11
C CYS A 192 0.06 0.89 -9.59
N ASP A 193 -0.68 1.21 -10.65
CA ASP A 193 -0.57 2.47 -11.40
C ASP A 193 -0.85 3.73 -10.57
N SER A 194 -1.62 3.62 -9.50
CA SER A 194 -1.98 4.74 -8.62
C SER A 194 -1.05 4.92 -7.42
N LEU A 195 -0.08 4.00 -7.22
CA LEU A 195 0.82 4.04 -6.08
C LEU A 195 1.78 5.23 -6.18
N VAL A 196 1.78 6.12 -5.17
CA VAL A 196 2.49 7.41 -5.23
C VAL A 196 3.86 7.35 -4.60
N SER A 197 3.98 6.69 -3.47
CA SER A 197 5.24 6.60 -2.71
C SER A 197 5.34 5.30 -1.92
N VAL A 198 6.59 4.82 -1.74
CA VAL A 198 6.87 3.62 -0.94
C VAL A 198 8.11 3.85 -0.08
N THR A 199 8.00 3.49 1.19
CA THR A 199 9.15 3.33 2.08
C THR A 199 9.22 1.89 2.52
N ILE A 200 10.30 1.19 2.12
CA ILE A 200 10.55 -0.19 2.54
C ILE A 200 11.39 -0.13 3.81
N PRO A 201 10.91 -0.66 4.94
CA PRO A 201 11.63 -0.60 6.22
C PRO A 201 12.90 -1.44 6.21
N ASP A 202 13.83 -1.10 7.11
CA ASP A 202 15.19 -1.67 7.13
C ASP A 202 15.25 -3.17 7.54
N ASN A 203 14.18 -3.67 8.14
CA ASN A 203 14.04 -5.10 8.46
C ASN A 203 13.74 -5.98 7.24
N VAL A 204 13.37 -5.41 6.09
CA VAL A 204 13.19 -6.17 4.85
C VAL A 204 14.57 -6.51 4.27
N THR A 205 14.92 -7.79 4.32
CA THR A 205 16.22 -8.31 3.86
C THR A 205 16.16 -8.97 2.49
N THR A 206 14.97 -9.37 2.07
CA THR A 206 14.75 -10.07 0.79
C THR A 206 13.77 -9.30 -0.07
N LEU A 207 14.24 -8.85 -1.22
CA LEU A 207 13.42 -8.23 -2.27
C LEU A 207 13.47 -9.06 -3.54
N GLY A 208 12.31 -9.40 -4.06
CA GLY A 208 12.15 -10.10 -5.34
C GLY A 208 12.36 -9.18 -6.54
N GLU A 209 12.27 -9.75 -7.73
CA GLU A 209 12.36 -9.02 -8.98
C GLU A 209 11.05 -8.31 -9.33
N ARG A 210 11.11 -7.19 -10.07
CA ARG A 210 9.98 -6.45 -10.66
C ARG A 210 8.90 -6.02 -9.65
N ILE A 211 9.30 -5.77 -8.39
CA ILE A 211 8.35 -5.54 -7.29
C ILE A 211 7.40 -4.37 -7.61
N PHE A 212 7.92 -3.28 -8.19
CA PHE A 212 7.16 -2.07 -8.54
C PHE A 212 7.22 -1.77 -10.05
N GLU A 213 7.44 -2.78 -10.88
CA GLU A 213 7.42 -2.61 -12.33
C GLU A 213 6.10 -1.98 -12.79
N GLN A 214 6.18 -0.96 -13.67
CA GLN A 214 5.01 -0.23 -14.20
C GLN A 214 4.14 0.49 -13.15
N CYS A 215 4.67 0.84 -11.99
CA CYS A 215 3.99 1.74 -11.04
C CYS A 215 4.10 3.19 -11.53
N ARG A 216 3.28 3.57 -12.50
CA ARG A 216 3.42 4.80 -13.28
C ARG A 216 3.21 6.09 -12.50
N SER A 217 2.53 6.05 -11.36
CA SER A 217 2.35 7.21 -10.47
C SER A 217 3.41 7.31 -9.37
N LEU A 218 4.30 6.31 -9.25
CA LEU A 218 5.32 6.29 -8.21
C LEU A 218 6.31 7.43 -8.42
N THR A 219 6.43 8.32 -7.43
CA THR A 219 7.30 9.51 -7.46
C THR A 219 8.51 9.37 -6.55
N TYR A 220 8.39 8.55 -5.51
CA TYR A 220 9.37 8.37 -4.47
C TYR A 220 9.48 6.91 -4.03
N ILE A 221 10.70 6.41 -3.87
CA ILE A 221 10.98 5.13 -3.23
C ILE A 221 12.21 5.20 -2.35
N ARG A 222 12.13 4.61 -1.14
CA ARG A 222 13.24 4.34 -0.26
C ARG A 222 13.43 2.83 -0.09
N PHE A 223 14.66 2.38 -0.31
CA PHE A 223 15.06 0.99 -0.07
C PHE A 223 15.60 0.76 1.35
N PRO A 224 15.57 -0.48 1.87
CA PRO A 224 16.13 -0.81 3.19
C PRO A 224 17.64 -0.57 3.22
N GLY A 225 18.14 -0.05 4.35
CA GLY A 225 19.54 0.34 4.53
C GLY A 225 20.56 -0.81 4.41
N GLY A 226 20.14 -2.07 4.61
CA GLY A 226 21.00 -3.25 4.49
C GLY A 226 21.08 -3.89 3.12
N LEU A 227 20.44 -3.34 2.09
CA LEU A 227 20.33 -3.97 0.78
C LEU A 227 21.64 -3.92 -0.01
N ALA A 228 22.16 -5.08 -0.43
CA ALA A 228 23.38 -5.18 -1.22
C ALA A 228 23.15 -5.15 -2.75
N LYS A 229 21.97 -5.55 -3.22
CA LYS A 229 21.59 -5.56 -4.63
C LYS A 229 20.17 -4.99 -4.79
N ILE A 230 20.00 -4.08 -5.74
CA ILE A 230 18.67 -3.75 -6.28
C ILE A 230 18.29 -4.85 -7.28
N PRO A 231 17.18 -5.58 -7.08
CA PRO A 231 16.78 -6.66 -7.97
C PRO A 231 16.44 -6.18 -9.39
N ASP A 232 16.38 -7.14 -10.32
CA ASP A 232 16.08 -6.89 -11.72
C ASP A 232 14.66 -6.33 -11.89
N GLY A 233 14.50 -5.33 -12.76
CA GLY A 233 13.21 -4.73 -13.10
C GLY A 233 12.48 -4.00 -11.96
N THR A 234 13.12 -3.80 -10.81
CA THR A 234 12.47 -3.35 -9.56
C THR A 234 11.49 -2.19 -9.76
N CYS A 235 11.88 -1.13 -10.50
CA CYS A 235 11.05 0.04 -10.81
C CYS A 235 10.99 0.32 -12.33
N SER A 236 11.15 -0.70 -13.17
CA SER A 236 11.07 -0.54 -14.62
C SER A 236 9.72 0.04 -15.02
N GLY A 237 9.71 1.10 -15.84
CA GLY A 237 8.48 1.77 -16.28
C GLY A 237 7.81 2.68 -15.24
N CYS A 238 8.48 3.00 -14.12
CA CYS A 238 8.01 4.01 -13.16
C CYS A 238 8.26 5.42 -13.72
N THR A 239 7.50 5.82 -14.72
CA THR A 239 7.72 7.03 -15.53
C THR A 239 7.62 8.35 -14.77
N ARG A 240 7.13 8.33 -13.52
CA ARG A 240 7.08 9.48 -12.62
C ARG A 240 8.05 9.40 -11.44
N LEU A 241 8.87 8.36 -11.37
CA LEU A 241 9.84 8.22 -10.28
C LEU A 241 10.95 9.27 -10.43
N THR A 242 10.83 10.32 -9.63
CA THR A 242 11.79 11.44 -9.63
C THR A 242 12.79 11.35 -8.49
N THR A 243 12.44 10.68 -7.41
CA THR A 243 13.25 10.60 -6.19
C THR A 243 13.54 9.15 -5.85
N LEU A 244 14.81 8.80 -5.90
CA LEU A 244 15.34 7.48 -5.62
C LEU A 244 16.41 7.59 -4.55
N ILE A 245 16.26 6.83 -3.45
CA ILE A 245 17.27 6.72 -2.41
C ILE A 245 17.82 5.31 -2.42
N LEU A 246 19.10 5.21 -2.77
CA LEU A 246 19.86 3.97 -2.68
C LEU A 246 20.71 4.00 -1.42
N PRO A 247 20.69 2.95 -0.59
CA PRO A 247 21.56 2.86 0.56
C PRO A 247 23.03 2.64 0.14
N ASP A 248 23.95 3.11 0.98
CA ASP A 248 25.41 2.96 0.75
C ASP A 248 25.91 1.51 0.82
N THR A 249 25.04 0.57 1.16
CA THR A 249 25.32 -0.86 1.11
C THR A 249 25.16 -1.48 -0.27
N VAL A 250 24.45 -0.79 -1.18
CA VAL A 250 24.19 -1.30 -2.55
C VAL A 250 25.48 -1.39 -3.33
N ARG A 251 25.74 -2.57 -3.87
CA ARG A 251 26.88 -2.90 -4.74
C ARG A 251 26.44 -3.15 -6.18
N ILE A 252 25.24 -3.65 -6.37
CA ILE A 252 24.76 -4.09 -7.69
C ILE A 252 23.40 -3.44 -7.97
N ILE A 253 23.30 -2.79 -9.14
CA ILE A 253 22.01 -2.38 -9.71
C ILE A 253 21.59 -3.43 -10.74
N GLY A 254 20.46 -4.07 -10.52
CA GLY A 254 19.94 -5.15 -11.35
C GLY A 254 19.54 -4.72 -12.77
N ARG A 255 19.33 -5.70 -13.64
CA ARG A 255 18.92 -5.50 -15.03
C ARG A 255 17.60 -4.71 -15.09
N SER A 256 17.53 -3.70 -15.95
CA SER A 256 16.35 -2.85 -16.14
C SER A 256 15.75 -2.27 -14.85
N ALA A 257 16.52 -2.20 -13.74
CA ALA A 257 15.98 -1.87 -12.41
C ALA A 257 15.26 -0.52 -12.36
N PHE A 258 15.74 0.47 -13.13
CA PHE A 258 15.20 1.83 -13.21
C PHE A 258 14.99 2.28 -14.66
N GLU A 259 14.74 1.33 -15.56
CA GLU A 259 14.44 1.60 -16.96
C GLU A 259 13.21 2.51 -17.07
N SER A 260 13.30 3.56 -17.92
CA SER A 260 12.22 4.53 -18.18
C SER A 260 11.78 5.34 -16.96
N CYS A 261 12.62 5.49 -15.93
CA CYS A 261 12.36 6.37 -14.79
C CYS A 261 12.66 7.84 -15.10
N ALA A 262 12.04 8.76 -14.34
CA ALA A 262 12.19 10.22 -14.49
C ALA A 262 13.09 10.82 -13.41
N LEU A 263 14.16 10.11 -13.01
CA LEU A 263 15.04 10.50 -11.90
C LEU A 263 15.59 11.92 -12.09
N LYS A 264 15.46 12.76 -11.05
CA LYS A 264 15.99 14.12 -11.04
C LYS A 264 17.19 14.18 -10.11
N ASP A 265 18.24 14.87 -10.56
CA ASP A 265 19.45 15.13 -9.76
C ASP A 265 19.97 13.85 -9.07
N PHE A 266 19.88 12.71 -9.79
CA PHE A 266 20.24 11.42 -9.24
C PHE A 266 21.75 11.27 -9.12
N VAL A 267 22.19 10.91 -7.91
CA VAL A 267 23.58 10.58 -7.60
C VAL A 267 23.69 9.08 -7.39
N LEU A 268 24.55 8.44 -8.16
CA LEU A 268 24.90 7.03 -7.98
C LEU A 268 25.83 6.91 -6.76
N PRO A 269 25.46 6.15 -5.73
CA PRO A 269 26.31 5.98 -4.53
C PRO A 269 27.69 5.42 -4.88
N GLY A 270 28.71 5.89 -4.19
CA GLY A 270 30.09 5.41 -4.38
C GLY A 270 30.29 3.93 -4.09
N SER A 271 29.37 3.31 -3.34
CA SER A 271 29.36 1.89 -3.03
C SER A 271 29.05 0.98 -4.21
N VAL A 272 28.40 1.48 -5.25
CA VAL A 272 27.98 0.67 -6.41
C VAL A 272 29.19 0.27 -7.24
N THR A 273 29.38 -1.04 -7.43
CA THR A 273 30.46 -1.63 -8.23
C THR A 273 29.98 -2.09 -9.60
N THR A 274 28.72 -2.44 -9.72
CA THR A 274 28.18 -3.06 -10.94
C THR A 274 26.80 -2.50 -11.28
N ILE A 275 26.67 -2.05 -12.51
CA ILE A 275 25.38 -1.70 -13.13
C ILE A 275 25.10 -2.75 -14.21
N GLN A 276 24.01 -3.48 -14.09
CA GLN A 276 23.63 -4.52 -15.04
C GLN A 276 23.00 -3.94 -16.33
N PRO A 277 22.85 -4.73 -17.41
CA PRO A 277 22.30 -4.25 -18.68
C PRO A 277 20.93 -3.57 -18.51
N TYR A 278 20.74 -2.48 -19.26
CA TYR A 278 19.50 -1.67 -19.30
C TYR A 278 19.09 -1.01 -17.97
N ALA A 279 19.91 -1.06 -16.93
CA ALA A 279 19.51 -0.66 -15.58
C ALA A 279 18.92 0.76 -15.49
N PHE A 280 19.42 1.69 -16.28
CA PHE A 280 18.97 3.08 -16.40
C PHE A 280 18.67 3.46 -17.86
N SER A 281 18.29 2.49 -18.69
CA SER A 281 17.93 2.79 -20.08
C SER A 281 16.66 3.64 -20.15
N TYR A 282 16.56 4.45 -21.20
CA TYR A 282 15.43 5.37 -21.44
C TYR A 282 15.12 6.33 -20.29
N LEU A 283 16.14 6.69 -19.46
CA LEU A 283 15.94 7.71 -18.43
C LEU A 283 15.36 9.00 -19.00
N LEU A 284 14.37 9.54 -18.31
CA LEU A 284 13.79 10.85 -18.61
C LEU A 284 14.56 12.00 -17.95
N SER A 285 15.67 11.71 -17.31
CA SER A 285 16.58 12.64 -16.65
C SER A 285 17.66 13.17 -17.61
N PRO A 286 18.01 14.46 -17.53
CA PRO A 286 19.07 15.02 -18.37
C PRO A 286 20.49 14.63 -17.93
N SER A 287 20.68 14.23 -16.68
CA SER A 287 21.98 13.88 -16.13
C SER A 287 21.92 12.84 -15.03
N VAL A 288 23.06 12.17 -14.84
CA VAL A 288 23.38 11.30 -13.72
C VAL A 288 24.72 11.73 -13.16
N THR A 289 24.85 11.77 -11.84
CA THR A 289 26.13 12.08 -11.17
C THR A 289 26.67 10.82 -10.51
N ILE A 290 27.95 10.53 -10.69
CA ILE A 290 28.66 9.45 -10.00
C ILE A 290 29.37 10.07 -8.80
N ALA A 291 29.16 9.51 -7.61
CA ALA A 291 29.77 10.02 -6.38
C ALA A 291 31.29 9.86 -6.39
N HIS A 292 32.00 10.74 -5.68
CA HIS A 292 33.44 10.66 -5.50
C HIS A 292 33.84 9.36 -4.76
N GLY A 293 34.99 8.79 -5.14
CA GLY A 293 35.46 7.52 -4.58
C GLY A 293 34.60 6.33 -5.00
N SER A 294 33.88 6.47 -6.09
CA SER A 294 33.03 5.40 -6.64
C SER A 294 33.84 4.16 -6.95
N ALA A 295 33.35 3.03 -6.47
CA ALA A 295 33.88 1.70 -6.77
C ALA A 295 33.33 1.11 -8.10
N LEU A 296 32.66 1.91 -8.92
CA LEU A 296 32.03 1.45 -10.16
C LEU A 296 33.10 0.94 -11.15
N ASP A 297 33.01 -0.33 -11.46
CA ASP A 297 33.97 -1.07 -12.28
C ASP A 297 33.31 -1.75 -13.50
N GLN A 298 32.05 -2.11 -13.38
CA GLN A 298 31.30 -2.82 -14.41
C GLN A 298 30.01 -2.11 -14.77
N VAL A 299 29.87 -1.77 -16.06
CA VAL A 299 28.62 -1.22 -16.61
C VAL A 299 28.17 -2.09 -17.77
N GLY A 300 26.95 -2.64 -17.60
CA GLY A 300 26.35 -3.54 -18.57
C GLY A 300 25.92 -2.83 -19.86
N GLU A 301 25.71 -3.63 -20.89
CA GLU A 301 25.28 -3.17 -22.19
C GLU A 301 23.99 -2.36 -22.12
N TYR A 302 23.92 -1.21 -22.76
CA TYR A 302 22.77 -0.30 -22.80
C TYR A 302 22.31 0.22 -21.42
N ALA A 303 23.16 0.17 -20.38
CA ALA A 303 22.77 0.58 -19.03
C ALA A 303 22.21 2.02 -18.97
N PHE A 304 22.72 2.94 -19.79
CA PHE A 304 22.24 4.33 -19.90
C PHE A 304 21.77 4.67 -21.34
N TYR A 305 21.32 3.68 -22.10
CA TYR A 305 20.92 3.87 -23.49
C TYR A 305 19.59 4.62 -23.61
N GLY A 306 19.49 5.48 -24.64
CA GLY A 306 18.24 6.15 -24.99
C GLY A 306 17.82 7.26 -24.01
N GLY A 307 16.55 7.59 -24.01
CA GLY A 307 15.98 8.59 -23.11
C GLY A 307 16.46 10.02 -23.35
N GLN A 308 16.51 10.82 -22.28
CA GLN A 308 16.86 12.25 -22.32
C GLN A 308 18.25 12.54 -21.73
N LEU A 309 19.03 11.51 -21.38
CA LEU A 309 20.33 11.68 -20.74
C LEU A 309 21.30 12.46 -21.66
N LYS A 310 21.82 13.58 -21.17
CA LYS A 310 22.74 14.47 -21.87
C LYS A 310 24.15 14.43 -21.31
N ALA A 311 24.31 14.12 -20.03
CA ALA A 311 25.59 14.08 -19.35
C ALA A 311 25.64 13.03 -18.24
N ILE A 312 26.81 12.42 -18.06
CA ILE A 312 27.18 11.66 -16.88
C ILE A 312 28.31 12.44 -16.22
N TYR A 313 28.05 12.97 -15.03
CA TYR A 313 29.04 13.71 -14.27
C TYR A 313 29.86 12.73 -13.44
N VAL A 314 31.19 12.82 -13.56
CA VAL A 314 32.15 11.97 -12.85
C VAL A 314 33.04 12.82 -11.96
N PRO A 315 33.60 12.25 -10.86
CA PRO A 315 34.47 12.97 -9.96
C PRO A 315 35.72 13.53 -10.64
N CYS A 316 36.22 14.63 -10.11
CA CYS A 316 37.48 15.21 -10.62
C CYS A 316 38.66 14.27 -10.39
N GLY A 317 39.51 14.18 -11.40
CA GLY A 317 40.66 13.29 -11.40
C GLY A 317 40.36 11.84 -11.81
N GLU A 318 39.08 11.46 -11.91
CA GLU A 318 38.66 10.08 -12.22
C GLU A 318 38.17 9.91 -13.69
N LEU A 319 38.25 10.98 -14.50
CA LEU A 319 37.69 10.99 -15.85
C LEU A 319 38.24 9.86 -16.76
N GLU A 320 39.51 9.56 -16.67
CA GLU A 320 40.14 8.52 -17.50
C GLU A 320 39.66 7.10 -17.09
N HIS A 321 39.46 6.86 -15.80
CA HIS A 321 38.86 5.63 -15.32
C HIS A 321 37.44 5.47 -15.89
N PHE A 322 36.60 6.50 -15.76
CA PHE A 322 35.22 6.42 -16.21
C PHE A 322 35.06 6.40 -17.72
N ARG A 323 36.02 6.92 -18.49
CA ARG A 323 36.04 6.74 -19.93
C ARG A 323 36.26 5.28 -20.37
N GLN A 324 36.96 4.49 -19.55
CA GLN A 324 37.11 3.06 -19.79
C GLN A 324 35.87 2.29 -19.37
N VAL A 325 35.35 2.54 -18.15
CA VAL A 325 34.18 1.86 -17.59
C VAL A 325 32.89 2.19 -18.35
N LEU A 326 32.77 3.43 -18.86
CA LEU A 326 31.63 3.94 -19.62
C LEU A 326 31.97 4.11 -21.10
N SER A 327 32.75 3.21 -21.69
CA SER A 327 33.30 3.33 -23.05
C SER A 327 32.23 3.55 -24.13
N ASP A 328 31.03 3.05 -23.93
CA ASP A 328 29.90 3.20 -24.86
C ASP A 328 29.20 4.56 -24.76
N TYR A 329 29.59 5.41 -23.78
CA TYR A 329 28.93 6.69 -23.51
C TYR A 329 29.87 7.87 -23.77
N THR A 330 29.52 8.70 -24.74
CA THR A 330 30.39 9.83 -25.22
C THR A 330 30.17 11.13 -24.43
N LYS A 331 29.21 11.16 -23.48
CA LYS A 331 28.81 12.41 -22.80
C LYS A 331 29.22 12.40 -21.32
N ILE A 332 30.50 12.10 -21.06
CA ILE A 332 31.06 12.09 -19.70
C ILE A 332 31.68 13.47 -19.43
N VAL A 333 31.27 14.09 -18.32
CA VAL A 333 31.73 15.42 -17.90
C VAL A 333 32.39 15.33 -16.54
N GLN A 334 33.60 15.86 -16.41
CA GLN A 334 34.33 15.92 -15.15
C GLN A 334 33.93 17.17 -14.35
N TYR A 335 33.83 17.07 -13.01
CA TYR A 335 33.73 18.21 -12.12
C TYR A 335 35.01 19.06 -12.12
N SER A 336 34.89 20.39 -12.03
CA SER A 336 35.99 21.32 -12.33
C SER A 336 36.96 21.54 -11.14
N LYS A 337 36.51 21.43 -9.89
CA LYS A 337 37.35 21.63 -8.71
C LYS A 337 36.81 20.92 -7.46
N PRO A 338 37.67 20.19 -6.71
CA PRO A 338 37.21 19.46 -5.52
C PRO A 338 37.23 20.33 -4.25
N TYR A 339 36.15 20.28 -3.50
CA TYR A 339 36.06 20.73 -2.10
C TYR A 339 35.44 19.62 -1.26
N ASN A 340 35.85 19.51 0.00
CA ASN A 340 35.26 18.55 0.93
C ASN A 340 33.96 19.11 1.51
N LEU A 341 32.93 18.28 1.45
CA LEU A 341 31.65 18.52 2.11
C LEU A 341 31.43 17.44 3.15
N VAL A 342 31.30 17.84 4.41
CA VAL A 342 30.93 16.95 5.52
C VAL A 342 29.47 17.16 5.83
N LEU A 343 28.71 16.08 5.82
CA LEU A 343 27.27 16.08 6.10
C LEU A 343 26.98 15.31 7.38
N ASP A 344 26.16 15.89 8.24
CA ASP A 344 25.61 15.23 9.43
C ASP A 344 24.08 15.38 9.42
N VAL A 345 23.36 14.33 9.79
CA VAL A 345 21.91 14.34 9.84
C VAL A 345 21.40 13.63 11.08
N GLN A 346 20.73 14.37 11.94
CA GLN A 346 20.06 13.79 13.10
C GLN A 346 18.63 13.41 12.72
N ASN A 347 18.22 12.19 13.06
CA ASN A 347 16.87 11.65 12.78
C ASN A 347 16.50 11.64 11.29
N GLY A 348 17.48 11.39 10.45
CA GLY A 348 17.32 11.34 8.99
C GLY A 348 18.59 10.83 8.32
N TYR A 349 18.64 10.95 7.00
CA TYR A 349 19.83 10.73 6.19
C TYR A 349 19.75 11.63 4.96
N VAL A 350 20.91 11.82 4.32
CA VAL A 350 21.01 12.53 3.03
C VAL A 350 21.24 11.51 1.92
N ASP A 351 21.00 11.92 0.68
CA ASP A 351 21.26 11.14 -0.54
C ASP A 351 22.76 10.97 -0.88
N HIS A 352 23.63 11.31 0.05
CA HIS A 352 25.08 11.25 -0.11
C HIS A 352 25.74 10.66 1.12
N THR A 353 27.00 10.21 0.98
CA THR A 353 27.84 9.80 2.10
C THR A 353 28.13 10.98 3.04
N GLU A 354 28.46 10.69 4.29
CA GLU A 354 28.76 11.71 5.31
C GLU A 354 29.89 12.67 4.92
N THR A 355 30.80 12.24 4.03
CA THR A 355 31.88 13.07 3.52
C THR A 355 31.99 12.92 2.02
N LEU A 356 31.95 14.03 1.30
CA LEU A 356 32.02 14.10 -0.15
C LEU A 356 33.14 15.02 -0.62
N THR A 357 33.69 14.72 -1.77
CA THR A 357 34.50 15.70 -2.53
C THR A 357 33.68 16.21 -3.69
N VAL A 358 33.37 17.50 -3.69
CA VAL A 358 32.52 18.16 -4.67
C VAL A 358 33.35 19.15 -5.49
N CYS A 359 33.20 19.13 -6.80
CA CYS A 359 34.01 19.96 -7.68
C CYS A 359 33.38 21.29 -8.07
N ASP A 360 32.07 21.40 -8.13
CA ASP A 360 31.34 22.64 -8.46
C ASP A 360 30.14 22.83 -7.56
N SER A 361 29.00 22.28 -7.94
CA SER A 361 27.76 22.33 -7.18
C SER A 361 27.24 20.94 -6.87
N ILE A 362 26.51 20.82 -5.78
CA ILE A 362 25.85 19.59 -5.38
C ILE A 362 24.44 19.90 -4.91
N THR A 363 23.50 19.05 -5.25
CA THR A 363 22.14 19.11 -4.74
C THR A 363 22.01 18.10 -3.60
N LEU A 364 21.74 18.60 -2.41
CA LEU A 364 21.55 17.82 -1.19
C LEU A 364 20.06 17.64 -0.93
N ARG A 365 19.69 16.43 -0.58
CA ARG A 365 18.33 16.11 -0.16
C ARG A 365 18.37 15.33 1.15
N VAL A 366 17.67 15.85 2.15
CA VAL A 366 17.50 15.20 3.45
C VAL A 366 16.23 14.37 3.42
N TYR A 367 16.33 13.20 3.97
CA TYR A 367 15.23 12.26 4.15
C TYR A 367 15.08 11.98 5.65
N PRO A 368 14.09 12.63 6.29
CA PRO A 368 13.82 12.36 7.68
C PRO A 368 13.45 10.89 7.90
N LEU A 369 13.81 10.35 9.06
CA LEU A 369 13.29 9.05 9.47
C LEU A 369 11.77 9.08 9.57
N ARG A 370 11.17 7.90 9.58
CA ARG A 370 9.73 7.77 9.80
C ARG A 370 9.30 8.61 11.00
N ASN A 371 8.23 9.36 10.84
CA ASN A 371 7.64 10.24 11.85
C ASN A 371 8.47 11.49 12.19
N TYR A 372 9.43 11.82 11.35
CA TYR A 372 10.18 13.07 11.41
C TYR A 372 9.94 13.91 10.17
N HIS A 373 10.20 15.20 10.25
CA HIS A 373 10.24 16.13 9.12
C HIS A 373 11.54 16.94 9.17
N PHE A 374 12.00 17.33 7.99
CA PHE A 374 13.16 18.22 7.88
C PHE A 374 12.77 19.63 8.34
N VAL A 375 13.64 20.24 9.14
CA VAL A 375 13.46 21.61 9.66
C VAL A 375 14.33 22.57 8.88
N GLN A 376 15.65 22.39 8.97
CA GLN A 376 16.63 23.29 8.36
C GLN A 376 18.02 22.67 8.29
N TRP A 377 18.90 23.30 7.54
CA TRP A 377 20.33 23.09 7.58
C TRP A 377 21.00 23.98 8.63
N SER A 378 22.20 23.62 9.07
CA SER A 378 22.97 24.35 10.10
C SER A 378 23.29 25.80 9.74
N ASP A 379 23.20 26.19 8.49
CA ASP A 379 23.33 27.55 8.00
C ASP A 379 22.01 28.34 7.92
N GLY A 380 20.91 27.76 8.45
CA GLY A 380 19.58 28.34 8.49
C GLY A 380 18.79 28.19 7.18
N ASN A 381 19.32 27.53 6.17
CA ASN A 381 18.58 27.28 4.93
C ASN A 381 17.50 26.19 5.13
N THR A 382 16.29 26.42 4.65
CA THR A 382 15.12 25.53 4.80
C THR A 382 14.76 24.77 3.52
N ASP A 383 15.50 24.95 2.43
CA ASP A 383 15.24 24.25 1.20
C ASP A 383 15.64 22.76 1.32
N ASN A 384 14.76 21.89 0.88
CA ASN A 384 15.02 20.47 0.76
C ASN A 384 14.25 19.88 -0.43
N PRO A 385 14.93 19.54 -1.55
CA PRO A 385 16.38 19.60 -1.75
C PRO A 385 16.94 21.04 -1.91
N ARG A 386 18.24 21.18 -1.61
CA ARG A 386 18.98 22.42 -1.88
C ARG A 386 20.21 22.14 -2.76
N THR A 387 20.51 23.06 -3.65
CA THR A 387 21.75 23.03 -4.44
C THR A 387 22.74 24.02 -3.81
N ILE A 388 23.95 23.54 -3.54
CA ILE A 388 25.04 24.37 -3.04
C ILE A 388 26.20 24.38 -4.02
N LEU A 389 26.83 25.53 -4.15
CA LEU A 389 28.10 25.69 -4.86
C LEU A 389 29.19 25.80 -3.78
N LEU A 390 30.11 24.83 -3.76
CA LEU A 390 31.23 24.88 -2.82
C LEU A 390 32.34 25.77 -3.37
N SER A 391 32.79 26.71 -2.55
CA SER A 391 33.96 27.55 -2.80
C SER A 391 35.11 27.26 -1.83
N GLN A 392 34.84 26.42 -0.83
CA GLN A 392 35.77 25.96 0.21
C GLN A 392 35.25 24.66 0.85
N ASP A 393 36.10 23.99 1.61
CA ASP A 393 35.67 22.85 2.44
C ASP A 393 34.57 23.31 3.41
N THR A 394 33.48 22.54 3.46
CA THR A 394 32.25 22.93 4.15
C THR A 394 31.71 21.77 5.00
N SER A 395 31.15 22.08 6.15
CA SER A 395 30.40 21.12 6.97
C SER A 395 28.97 21.60 7.12
N LEU A 396 28.01 20.72 6.89
CA LEU A 396 26.58 21.00 7.02
C LEU A 396 25.89 19.91 7.85
N THR A 397 25.10 20.36 8.82
CA THR A 397 24.21 19.48 9.60
C THR A 397 22.77 19.75 9.19
N ALA A 398 21.98 18.70 8.98
CA ALA A 398 20.57 18.80 8.78
C ALA A 398 19.79 18.44 10.04
N GLU A 399 18.88 19.30 10.42
CA GLU A 399 17.99 19.12 11.57
C GLU A 399 16.67 18.52 11.11
N CYS A 400 16.30 17.39 11.71
CA CYS A 400 14.98 16.78 11.52
C CYS A 400 14.26 16.68 12.87
N ALA A 401 13.05 17.22 12.94
CA ALA A 401 12.21 17.19 14.13
C ALA A 401 11.14 16.10 14.01
N ILE A 402 10.71 15.56 15.16
CA ILE A 402 9.59 14.62 15.21
C ILE A 402 8.32 15.30 14.73
N ASN A 403 7.48 14.59 14.01
CA ASN A 403 6.20 15.09 13.54
C ASN A 403 5.27 15.39 14.72
N GLU A 404 4.57 16.49 14.65
CA GLU A 404 3.53 16.84 15.59
C GLU A 404 2.18 16.82 14.89
N TYR A 405 1.19 16.33 15.59
CA TYR A 405 -0.18 16.21 15.07
C TYR A 405 -1.12 17.04 15.88
N ARG A 406 -2.00 17.72 15.18
CA ARG A 406 -3.06 18.49 15.79
C ARG A 406 -4.13 17.56 16.30
N VAL A 407 -4.40 17.59 17.62
CA VAL A 407 -5.51 16.94 18.28
C VAL A 407 -6.49 18.00 18.76
N ARG A 408 -7.74 17.89 18.34
CA ARG A 408 -8.81 18.82 18.69
C ARG A 408 -9.89 18.08 19.46
N PHE A 409 -10.30 18.63 20.58
CA PHE A 409 -11.39 18.10 21.39
C PHE A 409 -12.64 18.94 21.19
N PHE A 410 -13.75 18.27 20.99
CA PHE A 410 -15.05 18.88 20.74
C PHE A 410 -16.05 18.44 21.81
N ASP A 411 -16.89 19.34 22.22
CA ASP A 411 -17.96 19.08 23.17
C ASP A 411 -19.16 18.33 22.55
N PHE A 412 -20.23 18.20 23.35
CA PHE A 412 -21.50 17.60 22.92
C PHE A 412 -22.14 18.31 21.72
N TYR A 413 -21.96 19.62 21.61
CA TYR A 413 -22.52 20.47 20.54
C TYR A 413 -21.59 20.57 19.33
N LYS A 414 -20.44 19.89 19.36
CA LYS A 414 -19.36 19.95 18.36
C LYS A 414 -18.65 21.31 18.33
N GLU A 415 -18.65 22.04 19.43
CA GLU A 415 -17.83 23.21 19.60
C GLU A 415 -16.44 22.82 20.06
N LEU A 416 -15.42 23.54 19.58
CA LEU A 416 -14.02 23.26 19.91
C LEU A 416 -13.77 23.61 21.39
N LEU A 417 -13.35 22.61 22.18
CA LEU A 417 -12.97 22.80 23.58
C LEU A 417 -11.48 23.14 23.72
N GLU A 418 -10.65 22.36 23.06
CA GLU A 418 -9.21 22.46 23.18
C GLU A 418 -8.52 21.99 21.89
N GLU A 419 -7.37 22.57 21.60
CA GLU A 419 -6.49 22.14 20.52
C GLU A 419 -5.07 21.97 21.07
N GLN A 420 -4.45 20.81 20.79
CA GLN A 420 -3.10 20.47 21.22
C GLN A 420 -2.27 20.02 20.02
N TRP A 421 -0.97 20.31 20.07
CA TRP A 421 0.02 19.72 19.17
C TRP A 421 0.76 18.63 19.92
N VAL A 422 0.63 17.38 19.46
CA VAL A 422 1.15 16.18 20.13
C VAL A 422 2.19 15.53 19.23
N LYS A 423 3.37 15.25 19.79
CA LYS A 423 4.42 14.58 19.05
C LYS A 423 4.01 13.16 18.71
N HIS A 424 4.50 12.68 17.58
CA HIS A 424 4.24 11.31 17.13
C HIS A 424 4.56 10.30 18.22
N GLY A 425 3.59 9.47 18.56
CA GLY A 425 3.72 8.42 19.58
C GLY A 425 3.52 8.86 21.02
N GLU A 426 3.35 10.15 21.29
CA GLU A 426 2.97 10.65 22.61
C GLU A 426 1.45 10.62 22.78
N ASP A 427 1.00 10.69 24.03
CA ASP A 427 -0.41 10.74 24.39
C ASP A 427 -0.91 12.19 24.41
N ALA A 428 -2.11 12.43 23.90
CA ALA A 428 -2.76 13.71 24.08
C ALA A 428 -3.36 13.81 25.49
N VAL A 429 -3.30 15.00 26.07
CA VAL A 429 -3.91 15.28 27.38
C VAL A 429 -5.39 15.42 27.21
N LEU A 430 -6.17 14.56 27.86
CA LEU A 430 -7.63 14.62 27.79
C LEU A 430 -8.14 15.83 28.61
N PRO A 431 -8.89 16.76 28.00
CA PRO A 431 -9.53 17.82 28.75
C PRO A 431 -10.67 17.30 29.62
N GLU A 432 -11.07 18.07 30.60
CA GLU A 432 -12.30 17.79 31.36
C GLU A 432 -13.50 17.93 30.41
N ALA A 433 -14.33 16.92 30.37
CA ALA A 433 -15.55 16.97 29.58
C ALA A 433 -16.56 17.94 30.19
N PRO A 434 -17.13 18.87 29.41
CA PRO A 434 -18.14 19.81 29.93
C PRO A 434 -19.34 19.08 30.52
N VAL A 435 -19.89 19.65 31.59
CA VAL A 435 -21.15 19.17 32.14
C VAL A 435 -22.28 19.57 31.19
N VAL A 436 -23.05 18.61 30.75
CA VAL A 436 -24.21 18.80 29.87
C VAL A 436 -25.47 18.43 30.68
N GLU A 437 -26.40 19.34 30.77
CA GLU A 437 -27.66 19.11 31.51
C GLU A 437 -28.40 17.89 30.94
N HIS A 438 -28.86 17.00 31.81
CA HIS A 438 -29.55 15.75 31.49
C HIS A 438 -28.72 14.66 30.82
N TYR A 439 -27.38 14.83 30.73
CA TYR A 439 -26.51 13.85 30.13
C TYR A 439 -25.28 13.56 31.00
N ILE A 440 -24.83 12.32 30.98
CA ILE A 440 -23.62 11.87 31.68
C ILE A 440 -22.54 11.62 30.61
N PHE A 441 -21.38 12.21 30.79
CA PHE A 441 -20.22 11.91 29.99
C PHE A 441 -19.85 10.42 30.12
N VAL A 442 -19.59 9.76 28.99
CA VAL A 442 -19.21 8.33 28.94
C VAL A 442 -17.72 8.18 28.67
N ARG A 443 -17.27 8.80 27.60
CA ARG A 443 -15.87 8.73 27.17
C ARG A 443 -15.66 9.70 26.00
N TRP A 444 -14.42 9.85 25.62
CA TRP A 444 -14.04 10.39 24.31
C TRP A 444 -14.21 9.29 23.24
N ASP A 445 -14.56 9.67 22.02
CA ASP A 445 -14.87 8.71 20.93
C ASP A 445 -13.63 8.06 20.32
N HIS A 446 -12.45 8.67 20.50
CA HIS A 446 -11.17 8.16 20.02
C HIS A 446 -10.21 7.85 21.18
N ASP A 447 -9.35 6.86 20.97
CA ASP A 447 -8.17 6.66 21.81
C ASP A 447 -7.15 7.77 21.48
N CYS A 448 -6.74 8.50 22.51
CA CYS A 448 -5.80 9.61 22.39
C CYS A 448 -4.39 9.24 22.85
N THR A 449 -4.14 7.95 23.08
CA THR A 449 -2.79 7.44 23.34
C THR A 449 -2.04 7.16 22.04
N ASN A 450 -0.71 7.28 22.06
CA ASN A 450 0.14 6.97 20.92
C ASN A 450 -0.33 7.67 19.62
N VAL A 451 -0.49 8.98 19.67
CA VAL A 451 -1.01 9.80 18.56
C VAL A 451 -0.07 9.72 17.36
N GLN A 452 -0.57 9.23 16.21
CA GLN A 452 0.20 9.05 14.98
C GLN A 452 -0.35 9.84 13.79
N GLN A 453 -1.44 10.54 13.97
CA GLN A 453 -2.09 11.38 12.96
C GLN A 453 -2.93 12.48 13.62
N LYS A 454 -3.38 13.43 12.83
CA LYS A 454 -4.36 14.43 13.31
C LYS A 454 -5.65 13.74 13.77
N LEU A 455 -6.19 14.17 14.90
CA LEU A 455 -7.40 13.63 15.48
C LEU A 455 -8.40 14.76 15.75
N ASP A 456 -9.65 14.51 15.43
CA ASP A 456 -10.79 15.26 15.89
C ASP A 456 -11.57 14.35 16.84
N VAL A 457 -11.59 14.69 18.12
CA VAL A 457 -12.06 13.85 19.22
C VAL A 457 -13.33 14.46 19.82
N TYR A 458 -14.37 13.67 19.89
CA TYR A 458 -15.68 14.14 20.35
C TYR A 458 -16.06 13.54 21.69
N ALA A 459 -16.59 14.37 22.57
CA ALA A 459 -17.13 13.93 23.84
C ALA A 459 -18.43 13.13 23.64
N MET A 460 -18.45 11.91 24.13
CA MET A 460 -19.59 11.00 24.04
C MET A 460 -20.38 11.01 25.33
N TYR A 461 -21.66 11.27 25.22
CA TYR A 461 -22.57 11.36 26.33
C TYR A 461 -23.70 10.34 26.20
N LYS A 462 -24.28 9.94 27.32
CA LYS A 462 -25.53 9.18 27.39
C LYS A 462 -26.55 9.95 28.24
N PRO A 463 -27.86 9.79 28.00
CA PRO A 463 -28.87 10.38 28.86
C PRO A 463 -28.67 9.97 30.30
N ASP A 464 -28.87 10.90 31.26
CA ASP A 464 -28.83 10.61 32.69
C ASP A 464 -30.06 9.77 33.09
N PRO A 465 -29.88 8.54 33.61
CA PRO A 465 -31.01 7.69 34.01
C PRO A 465 -31.86 8.29 35.13
N GLU A 466 -31.27 9.14 35.99
CA GLU A 466 -31.98 9.76 37.10
C GLU A 466 -32.83 10.94 36.62
N ASP A 467 -32.47 11.56 35.50
CA ASP A 467 -33.15 12.73 34.92
C ASP A 467 -34.19 12.39 33.84
N ILE A 468 -34.18 11.15 33.33
CA ILE A 468 -35.14 10.69 32.31
C ILE A 468 -36.59 10.85 32.77
N GLY A 469 -36.84 10.74 34.07
CA GLY A 469 -38.15 10.95 34.66
C GLY A 469 -38.68 12.38 34.46
N HIS A 470 -37.85 13.39 34.44
CA HIS A 470 -38.22 14.80 34.29
C HIS A 470 -38.43 15.22 32.80
N VAL A 471 -37.57 14.76 31.91
CA VAL A 471 -37.66 15.07 30.47
C VAL A 471 -38.89 14.45 29.82
N LEU A 472 -39.38 13.33 30.36
CA LEU A 472 -40.54 12.63 29.85
C LEU A 472 -41.87 13.29 30.21
N SER A 473 -41.90 14.21 31.18
CA SER A 473 -43.13 14.92 31.61
C SER A 473 -43.46 16.14 30.72
N GLU A 474 -42.54 16.66 29.93
CA GLU A 474 -42.71 17.88 29.13
C GLU A 474 -42.85 17.66 27.62
N SER A 475 -42.54 16.50 27.08
CA SER A 475 -42.55 16.24 25.63
C SER A 475 -43.90 15.71 25.13
N LYS A 476 -44.63 16.50 24.34
CA LYS A 476 -45.86 16.07 23.62
C LYS A 476 -45.56 15.25 22.35
N ASN A 477 -44.30 15.01 22.01
CA ASN A 477 -43.89 14.25 20.83
C ASN A 477 -43.25 12.89 21.21
N PRO A 478 -43.41 11.83 20.40
CA PRO A 478 -42.82 10.54 20.70
C PRO A 478 -41.30 10.62 20.66
N ALA A 479 -40.66 10.32 21.79
CA ALA A 479 -39.19 10.29 21.90
C ALA A 479 -38.64 8.92 21.51
N LYS A 480 -37.46 8.89 20.90
CA LYS A 480 -36.73 7.65 20.62
C LYS A 480 -35.77 7.37 21.77
N LEU A 481 -35.83 6.16 22.33
CA LEU A 481 -34.93 5.66 23.38
C LEU A 481 -34.03 4.56 22.80
N LEU A 482 -32.79 4.52 23.21
CA LEU A 482 -31.87 3.41 22.93
C LEU A 482 -31.66 2.63 24.24
N GLN A 483 -32.23 1.42 24.36
CA GLN A 483 -32.05 0.56 25.50
C GLN A 483 -31.56 -0.82 25.06
N ASN A 484 -30.47 -1.31 25.65
CA ASN A 484 -29.83 -2.59 25.33
C ASN A 484 -29.55 -2.79 23.81
N GLY A 485 -29.14 -1.73 23.11
CA GLY A 485 -28.86 -1.78 21.67
C GLY A 485 -30.09 -1.75 20.75
N GLN A 486 -31.29 -1.60 21.30
CA GLN A 486 -32.53 -1.50 20.52
C GLN A 486 -33.12 -0.08 20.61
N ILE A 487 -33.58 0.42 19.44
CA ILE A 487 -34.32 1.69 19.39
C ILE A 487 -35.77 1.44 19.76
N LEU A 488 -36.22 2.09 20.84
CA LEU A 488 -37.59 2.04 21.33
C LEU A 488 -38.26 3.41 21.14
N ILE A 489 -39.58 3.41 20.98
CA ILE A 489 -40.38 4.62 20.83
C ILE A 489 -41.22 4.80 22.10
N LEU A 490 -41.04 5.94 22.77
CA LEU A 490 -41.84 6.30 23.90
C LEU A 490 -43.04 7.12 23.44
N ARG A 491 -44.24 6.73 23.89
CA ARG A 491 -45.51 7.47 23.70
C ARG A 491 -46.23 7.61 25.01
N GLY A 492 -46.16 8.78 25.63
CA GLY A 492 -46.60 9.01 26.98
C GLY A 492 -45.78 8.17 27.97
N GLU A 493 -46.43 7.44 28.86
CA GLU A 493 -45.78 6.58 29.87
C GLU A 493 -45.42 5.17 29.32
N LYS A 494 -45.62 4.90 28.05
CA LYS A 494 -45.46 3.56 27.46
C LYS A 494 -44.34 3.52 26.43
N VAL A 495 -43.58 2.41 26.42
CA VAL A 495 -42.46 2.14 25.54
C VAL A 495 -42.87 1.11 24.49
N TYR A 496 -42.55 1.35 23.24
CA TYR A 496 -42.86 0.48 22.11
C TYR A 496 -41.61 0.12 21.31
N THR A 497 -41.55 -1.07 20.72
CA THR A 497 -40.56 -1.42 19.69
C THR A 497 -40.83 -0.63 18.42
N LEU A 498 -39.84 -0.63 17.48
CA LEU A 498 -40.04 -0.04 16.14
C LEU A 498 -41.18 -0.68 15.35
N GLN A 499 -41.57 -1.93 15.69
CA GLN A 499 -42.70 -2.64 15.09
C GLN A 499 -44.02 -2.33 15.79
N GLY A 500 -44.05 -1.46 16.83
CA GLY A 500 -45.24 -1.00 17.50
C GLY A 500 -45.72 -1.92 18.63
N GLN A 501 -44.91 -2.87 19.10
CA GLN A 501 -45.24 -3.72 20.26
C GLN A 501 -44.87 -3.00 21.55
N GLU A 502 -45.78 -2.98 22.54
CA GLU A 502 -45.55 -2.43 23.87
C GLU A 502 -44.52 -3.29 24.63
N VAL A 503 -43.45 -2.65 25.10
CA VAL A 503 -42.43 -3.29 25.94
C VAL A 503 -42.89 -3.14 27.40
N LYS A 504 -43.20 -4.27 28.06
CA LYS A 504 -43.60 -4.30 29.46
C LYS A 504 -42.42 -4.19 30.41
#